data_82102d48c02f3bc1b0c4534950798de8
#
_entry.id   82102d48c02f3bc1b0c4534950798de8
#
_cell.length_a   1.000
_cell.length_b   1.000
_cell.length_c   1.000
_cell.angle_alpha   90.00
_cell.angle_beta   90.00
_cell.angle_gamma   90.00
#
_symmetry.space_group_name_H-M   'P 1'
#
loop_
_entity.id
_entity.type
_entity.pdbx_description
1 polymer ?
#
loop_
_entity_poly.entity_id
_entity_poly.type
_entity_poly.pdbx_seq_one_letter_code
_entity_poly.pdbx_strand_id
1 'polypeptide(L)'
;MQPLHKVSVAAMVHDGNGKILLVNSPRRGWEYPGGLIESGETFETALRREIREEAGVEVEIERFVGICKNVEKNIVNIDFVCRYVSGDLTTSEESTEVIWATPEEAFAMITFPLTKKRLKNMLSGDTNAHFFGFIREPFTVVEDIAFPVGE
;
A
#
# COMPACT_ATOMS: atom_id res chain seq x y z
N MET A 1 -29.78 3.82 8.90
CA MET A 1 -28.40 3.92 9.42
C MET A 1 -27.43 4.17 8.27
N GLN A 2 -26.58 5.16 8.43
CA GLN A 2 -25.56 5.45 7.43
C GLN A 2 -24.39 4.48 7.56
N PRO A 3 -23.85 3.97 6.47
CA PRO A 3 -22.69 3.08 6.53
C PRO A 3 -21.44 3.86 6.96
N LEU A 4 -20.65 3.27 7.84
CA LEU A 4 -19.37 3.82 8.27
C LEU A 4 -18.24 3.03 7.64
N HIS A 5 -17.27 3.74 7.10
CA HIS A 5 -16.10 3.15 6.47
C HIS A 5 -14.82 3.72 7.07
N LYS A 6 -13.81 2.87 7.21
CA LYS A 6 -12.44 3.32 7.45
C LYS A 6 -11.74 3.42 6.10
N VAL A 7 -10.88 4.40 5.95
CA VAL A 7 -10.12 4.60 4.71
C VAL A 7 -8.64 4.57 5.04
N SER A 8 -7.90 3.76 4.31
CA SER A 8 -6.45 3.70 4.44
C SER A 8 -5.77 4.07 3.13
N VAL A 9 -4.53 4.48 3.23
CA VAL A 9 -3.66 4.76 2.09
C VAL A 9 -2.39 3.94 2.23
N ALA A 10 -1.84 3.51 1.12
CA ALA A 10 -0.60 2.74 1.10
C ALA A 10 0.15 3.00 -0.20
N ALA A 11 1.45 2.74 -0.19
CA ALA A 11 2.26 2.93 -1.37
C ALA A 11 3.36 1.89 -1.52
N MET A 12 3.61 1.53 -2.77
CA MET A 12 4.86 0.91 -3.15
C MET A 12 5.85 2.05 -3.39
N VAL A 13 6.89 2.13 -2.56
CA VAL A 13 7.93 3.15 -2.68
C VAL A 13 9.13 2.53 -3.37
N HIS A 14 9.53 3.07 -4.51
CA HIS A 14 10.73 2.59 -5.21
C HIS A 14 11.90 3.55 -5.05
N ASP A 15 13.11 3.01 -5.15
CA ASP A 15 14.33 3.80 -4.99
C ASP A 15 14.89 4.32 -6.33
N GLY A 16 14.23 4.02 -7.43
CA GLY A 16 14.71 4.37 -8.77
C GLY A 16 15.76 3.41 -9.32
N ASN A 17 16.16 2.40 -8.54
CA ASN A 17 17.22 1.45 -8.89
C ASN A 17 16.75 -0.01 -8.81
N GLY A 18 15.47 -0.24 -8.97
CA GLY A 18 14.92 -1.59 -9.01
C GLY A 18 14.55 -2.19 -7.66
N LYS A 19 14.58 -1.42 -6.59
CA LYS A 19 14.18 -1.90 -5.26
C LYS A 19 12.98 -1.14 -4.72
N ILE A 20 12.23 -1.81 -3.87
CA ILE A 20 11.03 -1.26 -3.23
C ILE A 20 11.15 -1.38 -1.72
N LEU A 21 10.47 -0.49 -1.04
CA LEU A 21 10.49 -0.40 0.41
C LEU A 21 9.54 -1.42 1.03
N LEU A 22 10.06 -2.22 1.96
CA LEU A 22 9.25 -3.15 2.74
C LEU A 22 9.45 -2.88 4.23
N VAL A 23 8.36 -3.03 4.97
CA VAL A 23 8.36 -2.95 6.43
C VAL A 23 7.84 -4.28 6.99
N ASN A 24 8.38 -4.69 8.13
CA ASN A 24 7.93 -5.90 8.80
C ASN A 24 7.04 -5.53 9.98
N SER A 25 5.75 -5.78 9.84
CA SER A 25 4.76 -5.52 10.87
C SER A 25 4.69 -6.71 11.83
N PRO A 26 4.70 -6.48 13.17
CA PRO A 26 4.56 -7.58 14.13
C PRO A 26 3.26 -8.39 13.96
N ARG A 27 2.22 -7.74 13.41
CA ARG A 27 0.91 -8.40 13.23
C ARG A 27 0.77 -9.12 11.90
N ARG A 28 1.31 -8.52 10.80
CA ARG A 28 1.03 -8.96 9.46
C ARG A 28 2.25 -9.46 8.69
N GLY A 29 3.44 -9.34 9.28
CA GLY A 29 4.68 -9.68 8.59
C GLY A 29 5.09 -8.61 7.60
N TRP A 30 5.74 -9.01 6.54
CA TRP A 30 6.24 -8.09 5.52
C TRP A 30 5.14 -7.49 4.68
N GLU A 31 5.23 -6.17 4.48
CA GLU A 31 4.27 -5.41 3.68
C GLU A 31 4.92 -4.11 3.19
N TYR A 32 4.26 -3.42 2.27
CA TYR A 32 4.63 -2.04 1.93
C TYR A 32 3.97 -1.10 2.94
N PRO A 33 4.48 0.15 3.10
CA PRO A 33 3.97 1.05 4.14
C PRO A 33 2.60 1.62 3.80
N GLY A 34 1.84 1.93 4.85
CA GLY A 34 0.53 2.54 4.75
C GLY A 34 -0.21 2.49 6.08
N GLY A 35 -1.39 3.09 6.11
CA GLY A 35 -2.23 3.09 7.29
C GLY A 35 -3.48 3.95 7.13
N LEU A 36 -4.23 4.09 8.21
CA LEU A 36 -5.52 4.79 8.20
C LEU A 36 -5.32 6.29 8.03
N ILE A 37 -6.22 6.88 7.23
CA ILE A 37 -6.35 8.34 7.15
C ILE A 37 -7.05 8.81 8.42
N GLU A 38 -6.45 9.78 9.10
CA GLU A 38 -7.03 10.37 10.29
C GLU A 38 -7.94 11.54 9.94
N SER A 39 -8.83 11.89 10.89
CA SER A 39 -9.71 13.05 10.72
C SER A 39 -8.91 14.30 10.39
N GLY A 40 -9.35 15.01 9.35
CA GLY A 40 -8.72 16.26 8.95
C GLY A 40 -7.52 16.10 8.02
N GLU A 41 -7.10 14.89 7.75
CA GLU A 41 -6.00 14.65 6.82
C GLU A 41 -6.49 14.50 5.37
N THR A 42 -5.70 15.00 4.43
CA THR A 42 -5.86 14.67 3.02
C THR A 42 -5.18 13.33 2.74
N PHE A 43 -5.44 12.77 1.57
CA PHE A 43 -4.80 11.51 1.15
C PHE A 43 -3.28 11.62 1.15
N GLU A 44 -2.75 12.70 0.58
CA GLU A 44 -1.31 12.94 0.50
C GLU A 44 -0.68 13.11 1.88
N THR A 45 -1.32 13.91 2.74
CA THR A 45 -0.82 14.13 4.11
C THR A 45 -0.75 12.82 4.88
N ALA A 46 -1.80 12.02 4.81
CA ALA A 46 -1.84 10.74 5.50
C ALA A 46 -0.77 9.78 4.97
N LEU A 47 -0.62 9.69 3.65
CA LEU A 47 0.35 8.78 3.04
C LEU A 47 1.78 9.15 3.43
N ARG A 48 2.13 10.42 3.34
CA ARG A 48 3.48 10.89 3.72
C ARG A 48 3.74 10.65 5.20
N ARG A 49 2.75 10.90 6.06
CA ARG A 49 2.87 10.68 7.49
C ARG A 49 3.10 9.20 7.80
N GLU A 50 2.31 8.30 7.23
CA GLU A 50 2.45 6.86 7.47
C GLU A 50 3.80 6.34 7.01
N ILE A 51 4.26 6.76 5.84
CA ILE A 51 5.58 6.32 5.33
C ILE A 51 6.70 6.83 6.24
N ARG A 52 6.59 8.09 6.68
CA ARG A 52 7.59 8.66 7.60
C ARG A 52 7.60 7.94 8.94
N GLU A 53 6.43 7.65 9.50
CA GLU A 53 6.31 6.96 10.79
C GLU A 53 6.81 5.53 10.73
N GLU A 54 6.52 4.83 9.65
CA GLU A 54 6.86 3.41 9.54
C GLU A 54 8.28 3.17 9.03
N ALA A 55 8.82 4.03 8.21
CA ALA A 55 10.09 3.80 7.54
C ALA A 55 11.11 4.94 7.63
N GLY A 56 10.70 6.13 8.07
CA GLY A 56 11.60 7.26 8.26
C GLY A 56 11.98 8.01 7.00
N VAL A 57 11.31 7.79 5.89
CA VAL A 57 11.70 8.40 4.61
C VAL A 57 10.65 9.38 4.08
N GLU A 58 11.12 10.29 3.22
CA GLU A 58 10.30 11.23 2.49
C GLU A 58 10.16 10.75 1.05
N VAL A 59 8.98 10.95 0.47
CA VAL A 59 8.65 10.44 -0.86
C VAL A 59 7.92 11.48 -1.71
N GLU A 60 7.95 11.25 -3.03
CA GLU A 60 7.10 11.94 -4.00
C GLU A 60 6.06 10.95 -4.49
N ILE A 61 4.80 11.36 -4.51
CA ILE A 61 3.71 10.52 -5.04
C ILE A 61 3.77 10.61 -6.56
N GLU A 62 3.91 9.48 -7.23
CA GLU A 62 4.02 9.44 -8.69
C GLU A 62 2.72 9.11 -9.40
N ARG A 63 1.96 8.15 -8.88
CA ARG A 63 0.70 7.79 -9.53
C ARG A 63 -0.25 7.07 -8.58
N PHE A 64 -1.53 7.18 -8.90
CA PHE A 64 -2.60 6.41 -8.30
C PHE A 64 -2.65 5.03 -8.98
N VAL A 65 -2.83 3.99 -8.20
CA VAL A 65 -2.92 2.61 -8.71
C VAL A 65 -4.35 2.11 -8.68
N GLY A 66 -5.02 2.23 -7.56
CA GLY A 66 -6.36 1.70 -7.44
C GLY A 66 -6.91 1.72 -6.03
N ILE A 67 -8.10 1.15 -5.91
CA ILE A 67 -8.84 1.09 -4.66
C ILE A 67 -9.27 -0.36 -4.44
N CYS A 68 -9.16 -0.86 -3.23
CA CYS A 68 -9.79 -2.12 -2.88
C CYS A 68 -10.61 -1.98 -1.61
N LYS A 69 -11.62 -2.80 -1.48
CA LYS A 69 -12.51 -2.75 -0.32
C LYS A 69 -12.66 -4.13 0.31
N ASN A 70 -12.42 -4.18 1.62
CA ASN A 70 -12.87 -5.29 2.44
C ASN A 70 -14.38 -5.13 2.60
N VAL A 71 -15.16 -5.95 1.91
CA VAL A 71 -16.61 -5.75 1.83
C VAL A 71 -17.33 -6.10 3.12
N GLU A 72 -16.73 -6.92 3.98
CA GLU A 72 -17.31 -7.28 5.28
C GLU A 72 -17.00 -6.26 6.36
N LYS A 73 -15.78 -5.72 6.37
CA LYS A 73 -15.31 -4.82 7.42
C LYS A 73 -15.45 -3.35 7.06
N ASN A 74 -15.90 -3.04 5.85
CA ASN A 74 -16.06 -1.67 5.36
C ASN A 74 -14.76 -0.86 5.49
N ILE A 75 -13.67 -1.44 5.00
CA ILE A 75 -12.37 -0.77 4.93
C ILE A 75 -12.05 -0.56 3.46
N VAL A 76 -11.82 0.70 3.09
CA VAL A 76 -11.42 1.09 1.74
C VAL A 76 -9.94 1.40 1.77
N ASN A 77 -9.17 0.76 0.90
CA ASN A 77 -7.73 0.97 0.78
C ASN A 77 -7.41 1.63 -0.55
N ILE A 78 -6.62 2.68 -0.52
CA ILE A 78 -6.21 3.44 -1.71
C ILE A 78 -4.72 3.26 -1.90
N ASP A 79 -4.31 2.82 -3.08
CA ASP A 79 -2.93 2.45 -3.38
C ASP A 79 -2.27 3.41 -4.36
N PHE A 80 -1.02 3.74 -4.06
CA PHE A 80 -0.19 4.64 -4.86
C PHE A 80 1.17 4.01 -5.14
N VAL A 81 1.85 4.56 -6.14
CA VAL A 81 3.29 4.36 -6.33
C VAL A 81 3.98 5.67 -5.98
N CYS A 82 5.02 5.57 -5.16
CA CYS A 82 5.82 6.71 -4.73
C CYS A 82 7.28 6.48 -5.05
N ARG A 83 8.02 7.59 -5.17
CA ARG A 83 9.47 7.58 -5.36
C ARG A 83 10.15 8.08 -4.08
N TYR A 84 11.17 7.36 -3.65
CA TYR A 84 12.01 7.79 -2.53
C TYR A 84 12.72 9.10 -2.85
N VAL A 85 12.74 10.02 -1.90
CA VAL A 85 13.42 11.31 -2.03
C VAL A 85 14.60 11.40 -1.07
N SER A 86 14.37 11.14 0.22
CA SER A 86 15.39 11.33 1.24
C SER A 86 15.06 10.58 2.53
N GLY A 87 16.01 10.54 3.44
CA GLY A 87 15.87 9.95 4.76
C GLY A 87 16.50 8.57 4.85
N ASP A 88 16.92 8.22 6.08
CA ASP A 88 17.48 6.91 6.35
C ASP A 88 16.38 5.98 6.86
N LEU A 89 16.43 4.72 6.44
CA LEU A 89 15.47 3.72 6.90
C LEU A 89 15.50 3.63 8.43
N THR A 90 14.34 3.77 9.04
CA THR A 90 14.18 3.80 10.49
C THR A 90 13.05 2.87 10.91
N THR A 91 13.27 2.09 11.93
CA THR A 91 12.25 1.19 12.48
C THR A 91 11.34 1.93 13.46
N SER A 92 10.21 1.30 13.80
CA SER A 92 9.26 1.82 14.78
C SER A 92 8.65 0.64 15.54
N GLU A 93 7.74 0.93 16.48
CA GLU A 93 7.00 -0.14 17.17
C GLU A 93 6.12 -0.93 16.21
N GLU A 94 5.66 -0.29 15.14
CA GLU A 94 4.80 -0.92 14.14
C GLU A 94 5.57 -1.51 12.97
N SER A 95 6.87 -1.21 12.86
CA SER A 95 7.74 -1.74 11.81
C SER A 95 9.10 -2.10 12.40
N THR A 96 9.26 -3.35 12.76
CA THR A 96 10.45 -3.85 13.47
C THR A 96 11.65 -4.03 12.56
N GLU A 97 11.42 -4.12 11.26
CA GLU A 97 12.46 -4.16 10.23
C GLU A 97 12.00 -3.34 9.05
N VAL A 98 12.94 -2.64 8.42
CA VAL A 98 12.66 -1.82 7.23
C VAL A 98 13.81 -2.06 6.26
N ILE A 99 13.47 -2.47 5.04
CA ILE A 99 14.48 -2.82 4.03
C ILE A 99 14.11 -2.34 2.64
N TRP A 100 15.11 -2.29 1.78
CA TRP A 100 14.93 -2.23 0.34
C TRP A 100 15.04 -3.64 -0.23
N ALA A 101 14.06 -4.07 -1.01
CA ALA A 101 14.02 -5.41 -1.60
C ALA A 101 13.70 -5.31 -3.08
N THR A 102 14.17 -6.28 -3.86
CA THR A 102 13.72 -6.37 -5.25
C THR A 102 12.24 -6.80 -5.26
N PRO A 103 11.49 -6.54 -6.34
CA PRO A 103 10.12 -7.05 -6.45
C PRO A 103 10.02 -8.56 -6.25
N GLU A 104 10.97 -9.32 -6.76
CA GLU A 104 10.98 -10.78 -6.59
C GLU A 104 11.15 -11.17 -5.13
N GLU A 105 12.09 -10.53 -4.43
CA GLU A 105 12.27 -10.75 -3.00
C GLU A 105 11.02 -10.37 -2.21
N ALA A 106 10.39 -9.24 -2.57
CA ALA A 106 9.18 -8.77 -1.92
C ALA A 106 8.05 -9.80 -2.03
N PHE A 107 7.81 -10.35 -3.21
CA PHE A 107 6.78 -11.38 -3.39
C PHE A 107 7.08 -12.66 -2.61
N ALA A 108 8.37 -13.00 -2.46
CA ALA A 108 8.76 -14.16 -1.67
C ALA A 108 8.58 -13.94 -0.17
N MET A 109 8.75 -12.71 0.31
CA MET A 109 8.67 -12.37 1.74
C MET A 109 7.25 -12.10 2.22
N ILE A 110 6.41 -11.51 1.37
CA ILE A 110 5.04 -11.18 1.72
C ILE A 110 4.20 -12.46 1.72
N THR A 111 3.46 -12.69 2.80
CA THR A 111 2.65 -13.90 2.95
C THR A 111 1.14 -13.67 2.83
N PHE A 112 0.65 -12.46 3.10
CA PHE A 112 -0.78 -12.18 2.98
C PHE A 112 -1.21 -12.07 1.51
N PRO A 113 -2.21 -12.87 1.10
CA PRO A 113 -2.70 -12.82 -0.29
C PRO A 113 -3.19 -11.45 -0.72
N LEU A 114 -3.84 -10.71 0.18
CA LEU A 114 -4.30 -9.35 -0.10
C LEU A 114 -3.13 -8.43 -0.45
N THR A 115 -2.08 -8.44 0.36
CA THR A 115 -0.91 -7.61 0.16
C THR A 115 -0.22 -7.96 -1.16
N LYS A 116 -0.13 -9.25 -1.49
CA LYS A 116 0.43 -9.69 -2.77
C LYS A 116 -0.37 -9.19 -3.96
N LYS A 117 -1.70 -9.26 -3.89
CA LYS A 117 -2.55 -8.78 -4.98
C LYS A 117 -2.41 -7.29 -5.20
N ARG A 118 -2.41 -6.52 -4.12
CA ARG A 118 -2.23 -5.06 -4.20
C ARG A 118 -0.85 -4.71 -4.78
N LEU A 119 0.19 -5.38 -4.31
CA LEU A 119 1.54 -5.17 -4.82
C LEU A 119 1.65 -5.52 -6.30
N LYS A 120 1.00 -6.59 -6.73
CA LYS A 120 0.95 -6.97 -8.14
C LYS A 120 0.36 -5.84 -8.99
N ASN A 121 -0.72 -5.23 -8.54
CA ASN A 121 -1.33 -4.10 -9.24
C ASN A 121 -0.38 -2.89 -9.28
N MET A 122 0.30 -2.61 -8.17
CA MET A 122 1.27 -1.51 -8.08
C MET A 122 2.46 -1.70 -9.02
N LEU A 123 2.89 -2.94 -9.21
CA LEU A 123 4.04 -3.29 -10.04
C LEU A 123 3.68 -3.51 -11.51
N SER A 124 2.39 -3.56 -11.85
CA SER A 124 1.95 -3.90 -13.21
C SER A 124 2.48 -2.96 -14.29
N GLY A 125 2.73 -1.70 -13.92
CA GLY A 125 3.20 -0.71 -14.88
C GLY A 125 2.17 -0.29 -15.91
N ASP A 126 0.94 -0.83 -15.84
CA ASP A 126 -0.11 -0.41 -16.74
C ASP A 126 -0.69 0.94 -16.31
N THR A 127 -1.48 1.55 -17.19
CA THR A 127 -2.08 2.86 -16.94
C THR A 127 -3.52 2.75 -16.45
N ASN A 128 -3.95 1.56 -16.05
CA ASN A 128 -5.31 1.35 -15.56
C ASN A 128 -5.44 1.70 -14.09
N ALA A 129 -6.62 2.15 -13.70
CA ALA A 129 -7.02 2.19 -12.30
C ALA A 129 -7.64 0.82 -11.96
N HIS A 130 -7.16 0.22 -10.89
CA HIS A 130 -7.58 -1.11 -10.45
C HIS A 130 -8.55 -1.00 -9.29
N PHE A 131 -9.70 -1.68 -9.40
CA PHE A 131 -10.70 -1.72 -8.34
C PHE A 131 -11.04 -3.17 -8.04
N PHE A 132 -10.93 -3.57 -6.78
CA PHE A 132 -11.42 -4.90 -6.42
C PHE A 132 -12.04 -4.90 -5.02
N GLY A 133 -13.00 -5.80 -4.85
CA GLY A 133 -13.60 -6.07 -3.57
C GLY A 133 -13.20 -7.46 -3.11
N PHE A 134 -13.04 -7.67 -1.81
CA PHE A 134 -12.60 -8.95 -1.27
C PHE A 134 -13.21 -9.26 0.08
N ILE A 135 -13.21 -10.54 0.40
CA ILE A 135 -13.46 -11.09 1.73
C ILE A 135 -12.11 -11.62 2.20
N ARG A 136 -11.76 -11.32 3.43
CA ARG A 136 -10.42 -11.65 3.92
C ARG A 136 -10.22 -13.11 4.31
N GLU A 137 -11.23 -13.74 4.89
CA GLU A 137 -11.07 -15.06 5.47
C GLU A 137 -12.19 -16.02 5.05
N PRO A 138 -11.96 -16.98 4.14
CA PRO A 138 -10.72 -17.08 3.37
C PRO A 138 -10.61 -15.94 2.35
N PHE A 139 -9.40 -15.61 1.95
CA PHE A 139 -9.21 -14.52 0.98
C PHE A 139 -9.89 -14.86 -0.34
N THR A 140 -10.89 -14.08 -0.70
CA THR A 140 -11.70 -14.27 -1.90
C THR A 140 -11.93 -12.93 -2.56
N VAL A 141 -11.56 -12.83 -3.83
CA VAL A 141 -11.85 -11.63 -4.62
C VAL A 141 -13.27 -11.76 -5.17
N VAL A 142 -14.14 -10.83 -4.82
CA VAL A 142 -15.56 -10.87 -5.22
C VAL A 142 -15.87 -9.93 -6.38
N GLU A 143 -14.98 -8.99 -6.67
CA GLU A 143 -15.07 -8.08 -7.80
C GLU A 143 -13.66 -7.66 -8.18
N ASP A 144 -13.36 -7.62 -9.47
CA ASP A 144 -12.02 -7.22 -9.93
C ASP A 144 -12.15 -6.57 -11.30
N ILE A 145 -12.03 -5.24 -11.34
CA ILE A 145 -12.20 -4.47 -12.55
C ILE A 145 -11.04 -3.48 -12.72
N ALA A 146 -10.73 -3.16 -13.96
CA ALA A 146 -9.72 -2.19 -14.29
C ALA A 146 -10.24 -1.26 -15.38
N PHE A 147 -9.93 0.02 -15.24
CA PHE A 147 -10.35 1.05 -16.19
C PHE A 147 -9.14 1.82 -16.67
N PRO A 148 -9.07 2.13 -17.97
CA PRO A 148 -8.04 3.05 -18.46
C PRO A 148 -8.24 4.43 -17.81
N VAL A 149 -7.17 5.03 -17.33
CA VAL A 149 -7.19 6.37 -16.75
C VAL A 149 -6.38 7.30 -17.64
N GLY A 150 -7.08 8.04 -18.49
CA GLY A 150 -6.50 9.08 -19.30
C GLY A 150 -5.26 8.68 -20.09
N GLU A 151 -4.55 9.65 -20.56
CA GLU A 151 -3.28 9.45 -21.25
C GLU A 151 -2.09 9.67 -20.33
#